data_211c5e8a474be6742b8981a10d89d33a
#
_entry.id   211c5e8a474be6742b8981a10d89d33a
#
_cell.length_a   1.000
_cell.length_b   1.000
_cell.length_c   1.000
_cell.angle_alpha   90.00
_cell.angle_beta   90.00
_cell.angle_gamma   90.00
#
_symmetry.space_group_name_H-M   'P 1'
#
loop_
_entity.id
_entity.type
_entity.pdbx_description
1 polymer ?
#
loop_
_entity_poly.entity_id
_entity_poly.type
_entity_poly.pdbx_seq_one_letter_code
_entity_poly.pdbx_strand_id
1 'polypeptide(L)'
;MKSVQILIVACFVLRSIGGQAQGKVVPSRGVADSKVNVWLTDPGASVFFAKQEARSWEPGEAAAIAGTGEAPSDGKTGGSGVVIRVDPGQSFQSIDGWGWALTGGSAQQIIKMSAPARAALLKELFGVKGGQIGGSYLRVSIGASDLSDHVFSYDDIPAGQTDTALAHFDLGPDKRDVIPVLKEILAINPAMQLLGSPWSPPVWMKTNRDSRGGSLLPEYYGVYARYFVRYIRAMQKEGITIGAITIQNEPLHPGNEPSMLMPATEQAAFIKSALGPAFRKAGLKTKIIIYDHNADRPDYPISILDDAEARQYVDGSAFHLYGGKIEALSQVHDAYPDKNLYFTEQWVGAPGDFKKDIPEHVRKLIIGASRNWSKTVIEWNLASDPFYKPHTDRGGCDRCLGAVTIDGDKVTRNPAYYIIAQAAKFVRPGSVRIGSNSGDALPNVAFRTPEGKIVLIVLNDGKDPADFTIECWKRRLVERLNAGAVATYVW
;
A
#
# COMPACT_ATOMS: atom_id res chain seq x y z
N MET A 1 82.34 1.20 4.71
CA MET A 1 81.72 0.39 3.65
C MET A 1 80.28 0.17 4.06
N LYS A 2 79.36 1.00 3.59
CA LYS A 2 77.90 0.86 3.80
C LYS A 2 77.27 0.89 2.43
N SER A 3 76.64 -0.20 2.03
CA SER A 3 75.93 -0.35 0.76
C SER A 3 74.60 0.34 0.85
N VAL A 4 74.32 1.22 -0.14
CA VAL A 4 73.03 1.86 -0.35
C VAL A 4 72.26 1.02 -1.34
N GLN A 5 71.13 0.49 -0.94
CA GLN A 5 70.14 -0.13 -1.85
C GLN A 5 69.16 0.94 -2.33
N ILE A 6 69.12 1.09 -3.63
CA ILE A 6 68.18 1.96 -4.34
C ILE A 6 66.90 1.14 -4.60
N LEU A 7 65.78 1.61 -4.05
CA LEU A 7 64.44 1.04 -4.28
C LEU A 7 63.79 1.75 -5.49
N ILE A 8 63.61 1.06 -6.59
CA ILE A 8 62.93 1.54 -7.79
C ILE A 8 61.40 1.28 -7.56
N VAL A 9 60.62 2.36 -7.43
CA VAL A 9 59.18 2.29 -7.40
C VAL A 9 58.65 2.38 -8.84
N ALA A 10 58.11 1.31 -9.36
CA ALA A 10 57.45 1.27 -10.65
C ALA A 10 55.96 1.70 -10.46
N CYS A 11 55.62 2.88 -10.99
CA CYS A 11 54.23 3.31 -11.09
C CYS A 11 53.53 2.55 -12.22
N PHE A 12 52.63 1.64 -11.86
CA PHE A 12 51.64 1.10 -12.79
C PHE A 12 50.43 2.03 -12.88
N VAL A 13 50.25 2.68 -14.01
CA VAL A 13 49.04 3.41 -14.37
C VAL A 13 48.00 2.40 -14.83
N LEU A 14 47.07 2.05 -13.98
CA LEU A 14 45.89 1.29 -14.37
C LEU A 14 44.88 2.24 -15.05
N ARG A 15 44.78 2.13 -16.37
CA ARG A 15 43.64 2.67 -17.13
C ARG A 15 42.41 1.81 -16.81
N SER A 16 41.46 2.38 -16.08
CA SER A 16 40.13 1.81 -15.94
C SER A 16 39.37 1.95 -17.25
N ILE A 17 39.24 0.85 -17.98
CA ILE A 17 38.28 0.73 -19.09
C ILE A 17 36.91 0.46 -18.43
N GLY A 18 36.06 1.50 -18.35
CA GLY A 18 34.68 1.37 -17.95
C GLY A 18 33.88 0.62 -19.01
N GLY A 19 33.80 -0.69 -18.89
CA GLY A 19 32.86 -1.53 -19.61
C GLY A 19 31.55 -1.59 -18.83
N GLN A 20 30.53 -0.86 -19.22
CA GLN A 20 29.16 -1.12 -18.81
C GLN A 20 28.77 -2.49 -19.37
N ALA A 21 28.75 -3.51 -18.51
CA ALA A 21 28.11 -4.77 -18.83
C ALA A 21 26.58 -4.55 -18.84
N GLN A 22 26.03 -4.22 -20.00
CA GLN A 22 24.61 -4.41 -20.26
C GLN A 22 24.35 -5.93 -20.19
N GLY A 23 23.89 -6.40 -19.04
CA GLY A 23 23.36 -7.72 -18.88
C GLY A 23 22.17 -7.90 -19.83
N LYS A 24 22.39 -8.59 -20.94
CA LYS A 24 21.29 -9.12 -21.77
C LYS A 24 20.48 -10.05 -20.86
N VAL A 25 19.36 -9.55 -20.34
CA VAL A 25 18.32 -10.41 -19.78
C VAL A 25 17.80 -11.25 -20.94
N VAL A 26 18.29 -12.46 -21.06
CA VAL A 26 17.70 -13.48 -21.90
C VAL A 26 16.32 -13.78 -21.32
N PRO A 27 15.21 -13.50 -22.02
CA PRO A 27 13.92 -13.88 -21.50
C PRO A 27 13.94 -15.43 -21.42
N SER A 28 13.79 -15.97 -20.21
CA SER A 28 13.53 -17.39 -20.04
C SER A 28 12.28 -17.68 -20.86
N ARG A 29 12.39 -18.57 -21.84
CA ARG A 29 11.24 -19.18 -22.51
C ARG A 29 10.54 -20.07 -21.47
N GLY A 30 9.78 -19.44 -20.55
CA GLY A 30 8.78 -20.14 -19.80
C GLY A 30 7.82 -20.74 -20.80
N VAL A 31 7.47 -21.98 -20.64
CA VAL A 31 6.37 -22.64 -21.36
C VAL A 31 5.14 -21.77 -21.06
N ALA A 32 4.78 -20.93 -22.02
CA ALA A 32 3.64 -20.03 -21.86
C ALA A 32 2.41 -20.91 -21.68
N ASP A 33 1.77 -20.81 -20.51
CA ASP A 33 0.55 -21.53 -20.18
C ASP A 33 -0.44 -21.34 -21.34
N SER A 34 -0.95 -22.44 -21.89
CA SER A 34 -1.90 -22.38 -23.02
C SER A 34 -3.26 -21.84 -22.59
N LYS A 35 -3.48 -21.71 -21.29
CA LYS A 35 -4.74 -21.28 -20.67
C LYS A 35 -4.58 -20.02 -19.85
N VAL A 36 -5.64 -19.21 -19.86
CA VAL A 36 -5.81 -18.02 -19.04
C VAL A 36 -6.82 -18.34 -17.94
N ASN A 37 -6.42 -18.24 -16.69
CA ASN A 37 -7.33 -18.37 -15.57
C ASN A 37 -8.01 -17.02 -15.33
N VAL A 38 -9.30 -17.03 -15.01
CA VAL A 38 -10.13 -15.82 -14.85
C VAL A 38 -10.86 -15.84 -13.52
N TRP A 39 -10.86 -14.69 -12.82
CA TRP A 39 -11.68 -14.43 -11.65
C TRP A 39 -12.54 -13.21 -11.90
N LEU A 40 -13.83 -13.32 -11.64
CA LEU A 40 -14.84 -12.33 -11.95
C LEU A 40 -15.47 -11.79 -10.66
N THR A 41 -15.61 -10.48 -10.59
CA THR A 41 -16.55 -9.79 -9.70
C THR A 41 -17.51 -8.99 -10.58
N ASP A 42 -18.77 -9.36 -10.56
CA ASP A 42 -19.87 -8.70 -11.26
C ASP A 42 -21.00 -8.44 -10.26
N PRO A 43 -21.02 -7.26 -9.63
CA PRO A 43 -22.05 -6.93 -8.64
C PRO A 43 -23.47 -6.89 -9.25
N GLY A 44 -23.58 -6.61 -10.55
CA GLY A 44 -24.85 -6.63 -11.28
C GLY A 44 -25.45 -8.02 -11.36
N ALA A 45 -24.62 -9.04 -11.52
CA ALA A 45 -25.01 -10.45 -11.58
C ALA A 45 -24.88 -11.18 -10.22
N SER A 46 -24.58 -10.47 -9.13
CA SER A 46 -24.31 -11.05 -7.80
C SER A 46 -23.17 -12.10 -7.81
N VAL A 47 -22.16 -11.91 -8.65
CA VAL A 47 -20.96 -12.72 -8.71
C VAL A 47 -19.83 -11.98 -8.00
N PHE A 48 -19.19 -12.62 -7.01
CA PHE A 48 -18.16 -11.99 -6.19
C PHE A 48 -16.90 -12.86 -6.13
N PHE A 49 -15.83 -12.37 -6.78
CA PHE A 49 -14.51 -12.99 -6.83
C PHE A 49 -14.54 -14.48 -7.15
N ALA A 50 -15.38 -14.84 -8.10
CA ALA A 50 -15.62 -16.24 -8.49
C ALA A 50 -14.66 -16.66 -9.61
N LYS A 51 -14.01 -17.82 -9.43
CA LYS A 51 -13.19 -18.42 -10.49
C LYS A 51 -14.11 -18.86 -11.63
N GLN A 52 -13.78 -18.44 -12.85
CA GLN A 52 -14.45 -18.80 -14.07
C GLN A 52 -13.76 -20.00 -14.75
N GLU A 53 -14.38 -20.56 -15.77
CA GLU A 53 -13.72 -21.51 -16.67
C GLU A 53 -12.48 -20.84 -17.29
N ALA A 54 -11.42 -21.63 -17.41
CA ALA A 54 -10.19 -21.14 -18.04
C ALA A 54 -10.41 -20.93 -19.54
N ARG A 55 -9.87 -19.83 -20.05
CA ARG A 55 -9.91 -19.48 -21.46
C ARG A 55 -8.70 -20.06 -22.20
N SER A 56 -8.82 -20.22 -23.51
CA SER A 56 -7.72 -20.60 -24.36
C SER A 56 -7.34 -19.46 -25.29
N TRP A 57 -6.03 -19.26 -25.46
CA TRP A 57 -5.50 -18.28 -26.37
C TRP A 57 -5.81 -18.72 -27.85
N GLU A 58 -6.15 -17.74 -28.67
CA GLU A 58 -6.17 -17.89 -30.13
C GLU A 58 -4.85 -17.34 -30.72
N PRO A 59 -4.40 -17.85 -31.89
CA PRO A 59 -3.31 -17.22 -32.63
C PRO A 59 -3.66 -15.75 -32.95
N GLY A 60 -2.78 -14.84 -32.64
CA GLY A 60 -2.88 -13.42 -33.00
C GLY A 60 -2.04 -13.15 -34.28
N GLU A 61 -2.43 -12.16 -35.05
CA GLU A 61 -1.58 -11.64 -36.11
C GLU A 61 -0.35 -10.97 -35.51
N ALA A 62 0.82 -11.06 -36.18
CA ALA A 62 2.02 -10.39 -35.76
C ALA A 62 1.81 -8.87 -35.92
N ALA A 63 1.42 -8.17 -34.86
CA ALA A 63 1.49 -6.71 -34.85
C ALA A 63 2.94 -6.29 -35.07
N ALA A 64 3.22 -5.59 -36.16
CA ALA A 64 4.51 -4.96 -36.37
C ALA A 64 4.78 -4.01 -35.19
N ILE A 65 5.82 -4.30 -34.41
CA ILE A 65 6.32 -3.39 -33.38
C ILE A 65 6.92 -2.20 -34.15
N ALA A 66 6.12 -1.15 -34.34
CA ALA A 66 6.64 0.12 -34.81
C ALA A 66 7.51 0.69 -33.68
N GLY A 67 8.80 0.89 -34.00
CA GLY A 67 9.77 1.46 -33.08
C GLY A 67 9.39 2.90 -32.70
N THR A 68 9.76 3.22 -31.47
CA THR A 68 9.99 4.57 -30.91
C THR A 68 9.07 5.69 -31.39
N GLY A 69 8.03 5.99 -30.63
CA GLY A 69 7.18 7.15 -30.78
C GLY A 69 5.78 6.88 -30.25
N GLU A 70 5.25 7.80 -29.52
CA GLU A 70 3.93 7.91 -28.90
C GLU A 70 2.89 6.88 -29.29
N ALA A 71 2.27 6.22 -28.30
CA ALA A 71 1.15 5.31 -28.53
C ALA A 71 0.05 6.02 -29.35
N PRO A 72 -0.45 5.41 -30.47
CA PRO A 72 -1.53 6.02 -31.23
C PRO A 72 -2.77 6.12 -30.33
N SER A 73 -3.31 7.30 -30.23
CA SER A 73 -4.48 7.65 -29.42
C SER A 73 -5.81 7.18 -29.99
N ASP A 74 -5.86 6.49 -31.11
CA ASP A 74 -7.12 6.08 -31.75
C ASP A 74 -7.01 4.69 -32.40
N GLY A 75 -7.32 3.66 -31.60
CA GLY A 75 -7.36 2.29 -32.10
C GLY A 75 -8.70 1.88 -32.72
N LYS A 76 -9.06 2.43 -33.88
CA LYS A 76 -10.08 1.84 -34.73
C LYS A 76 -9.42 1.01 -35.87
N THR A 77 -9.28 -0.28 -35.62
CA THR A 77 -9.02 -1.23 -36.73
C THR A 77 -10.21 -2.18 -36.84
N GLY A 78 -10.64 -2.45 -38.05
CA GLY A 78 -11.87 -3.08 -38.48
C GLY A 78 -12.26 -4.38 -37.78
N GLY A 79 -13.03 -4.23 -36.72
CA GLY A 79 -13.71 -5.20 -35.91
C GLY A 79 -14.15 -4.43 -34.66
N SER A 80 -15.43 -4.38 -34.35
CA SER A 80 -16.06 -3.49 -33.36
C SER A 80 -15.71 -3.84 -31.91
N GLY A 81 -14.44 -3.76 -31.47
CA GLY A 81 -14.07 -4.05 -30.09
C GLY A 81 -12.80 -3.31 -29.65
N VAL A 82 -12.75 -2.94 -28.36
CA VAL A 82 -11.55 -2.36 -27.72
C VAL A 82 -10.45 -3.41 -27.64
N VAL A 83 -9.21 -3.04 -27.98
CA VAL A 83 -8.05 -3.93 -27.85
C VAL A 83 -7.17 -3.50 -26.68
N ILE A 84 -6.98 -4.40 -25.72
CA ILE A 84 -6.03 -4.24 -24.60
C ILE A 84 -4.73 -4.97 -24.97
N ARG A 85 -3.67 -4.21 -25.21
CA ARG A 85 -2.33 -4.75 -25.52
C ARG A 85 -1.49 -4.75 -24.27
N VAL A 86 -1.04 -5.94 -23.86
CA VAL A 86 -0.11 -6.13 -22.75
C VAL A 86 1.30 -6.26 -23.28
N ASP A 87 2.20 -5.41 -22.80
CA ASP A 87 3.63 -5.42 -23.17
C ASP A 87 4.52 -5.78 -21.96
N PRO A 88 4.91 -7.06 -21.84
CA PRO A 88 5.80 -7.50 -20.78
C PRO A 88 7.25 -6.99 -20.91
N GLY A 89 7.60 -6.36 -22.03
CA GLY A 89 8.90 -5.73 -22.26
C GLY A 89 9.07 -4.39 -21.54
N GLN A 90 7.96 -3.70 -21.27
CA GLN A 90 7.97 -2.47 -20.49
C GLN A 90 7.81 -2.80 -19.00
N SER A 91 8.66 -2.23 -18.15
CA SER A 91 8.64 -2.45 -16.70
C SER A 91 8.64 -1.11 -15.96
N PHE A 92 7.87 -1.05 -14.87
CA PHE A 92 7.73 0.12 -14.03
C PHE A 92 8.07 -0.23 -12.56
N GLN A 93 7.32 0.29 -11.58
CA GLN A 93 7.59 0.01 -10.18
C GLN A 93 7.29 -1.45 -9.78
N SER A 94 8.00 -1.90 -8.75
CA SER A 94 7.67 -3.15 -8.04
C SER A 94 6.55 -2.91 -7.03
N ILE A 95 5.73 -3.92 -6.80
CA ILE A 95 4.63 -3.91 -5.84
C ILE A 95 5.09 -4.49 -4.51
N ASP A 96 4.82 -3.77 -3.42
CA ASP A 96 5.14 -4.19 -2.05
C ASP A 96 3.97 -4.97 -1.42
N GLY A 97 2.74 -4.76 -1.87
CA GLY A 97 1.58 -5.53 -1.43
C GLY A 97 0.25 -4.80 -1.43
N TRP A 98 -0.81 -5.48 -0.97
CA TRP A 98 -2.21 -5.05 -0.95
C TRP A 98 -2.84 -5.45 0.37
N GLY A 99 -3.72 -4.61 0.91
CA GLY A 99 -4.39 -4.98 2.15
C GLY A 99 -5.24 -3.88 2.78
N TRP A 100 -5.22 -3.83 4.11
CA TRP A 100 -6.11 -2.99 4.90
C TRP A 100 -5.39 -2.44 6.13
N ALA A 101 -6.04 -1.50 6.81
CA ALA A 101 -5.61 -1.11 8.15
C ALA A 101 -6.15 -2.11 9.19
N LEU A 102 -5.24 -2.74 9.92
CA LEU A 102 -5.56 -3.43 11.16
C LEU A 102 -5.58 -2.40 12.28
N THR A 103 -6.73 -1.75 12.46
CA THR A 103 -6.96 -0.79 13.54
C THR A 103 -7.10 -1.52 14.89
N GLY A 104 -6.98 -0.79 16.01
CA GLY A 104 -7.29 -1.36 17.33
C GLY A 104 -8.68 -1.98 17.38
N GLY A 105 -9.68 -1.30 16.78
CA GLY A 105 -11.05 -1.83 16.69
C GLY A 105 -11.16 -3.09 15.85
N SER A 106 -10.49 -3.16 14.70
CA SER A 106 -10.45 -4.39 13.90
C SER A 106 -9.87 -5.56 14.70
N ALA A 107 -8.76 -5.32 15.39
CA ALA A 107 -8.10 -6.35 16.21
C ALA A 107 -9.00 -6.80 17.36
N GLN A 108 -9.72 -5.88 18.01
CA GLN A 108 -10.69 -6.19 19.07
C GLN A 108 -11.84 -7.06 18.57
N GLN A 109 -12.39 -6.79 17.38
CA GLN A 109 -13.43 -7.64 16.82
C GLN A 109 -12.91 -9.05 16.47
N ILE A 110 -11.73 -9.11 15.87
CA ILE A 110 -11.09 -10.37 15.48
C ILE A 110 -10.75 -11.24 16.72
N ILE A 111 -10.17 -10.65 17.77
CA ILE A 111 -9.74 -11.42 18.95
C ILE A 111 -10.93 -11.96 19.77
N LYS A 112 -12.11 -11.31 19.69
CA LYS A 112 -13.33 -11.75 20.35
C LYS A 112 -13.97 -12.96 19.69
N MET A 113 -13.67 -13.27 18.43
CA MET A 113 -14.17 -14.47 17.76
C MET A 113 -13.70 -15.74 18.46
N SER A 114 -14.46 -16.83 18.31
CA SER A 114 -13.96 -18.15 18.71
C SER A 114 -12.67 -18.49 17.96
N ALA A 115 -11.75 -19.21 18.58
CA ALA A 115 -10.48 -19.54 17.97
C ALA A 115 -10.60 -20.25 16.60
N PRO A 116 -11.55 -21.20 16.38
CA PRO A 116 -11.74 -21.81 15.06
C PRO A 116 -12.23 -20.82 13.99
N ALA A 117 -13.21 -19.95 14.31
CA ALA A 117 -13.76 -18.97 13.37
C ALA A 117 -12.71 -17.90 13.01
N ARG A 118 -11.97 -17.42 14.01
CA ARG A 118 -10.86 -16.49 13.83
C ARG A 118 -9.76 -17.07 12.94
N ALA A 119 -9.32 -18.27 13.22
CA ALA A 119 -8.30 -18.95 12.41
C ALA A 119 -8.76 -19.14 10.95
N ALA A 120 -10.04 -19.47 10.73
CA ALA A 120 -10.61 -19.59 9.39
C ALA A 120 -10.62 -18.26 8.66
N LEU A 121 -11.06 -17.17 9.30
CA LEU A 121 -11.07 -15.81 8.75
C LEU A 121 -9.65 -15.34 8.40
N LEU A 122 -8.71 -15.43 9.33
CA LEU A 122 -7.33 -14.96 9.10
C LEU A 122 -6.67 -15.76 7.98
N LYS A 123 -6.91 -17.07 7.90
CA LYS A 123 -6.42 -17.91 6.81
C LYS A 123 -7.03 -17.53 5.47
N GLU A 124 -8.30 -17.16 5.40
CA GLU A 124 -8.96 -16.68 4.21
C GLU A 124 -8.34 -15.35 3.73
N LEU A 125 -8.16 -14.40 4.64
CA LEU A 125 -7.67 -13.06 4.32
C LEU A 125 -6.19 -13.05 3.90
N PHE A 126 -5.33 -13.81 4.58
CA PHE A 126 -3.87 -13.68 4.46
C PHE A 126 -3.16 -14.90 3.86
N GLY A 127 -3.82 -16.04 3.76
CA GLY A 127 -3.29 -17.20 3.07
C GLY A 127 -3.37 -17.06 1.53
N VAL A 128 -2.66 -17.93 0.81
CA VAL A 128 -2.52 -17.83 -0.67
C VAL A 128 -3.09 -19.03 -1.41
N LYS A 129 -3.66 -20.04 -0.72
CA LYS A 129 -4.16 -21.29 -1.31
C LYS A 129 -5.67 -21.25 -1.54
N GLY A 130 -6.14 -22.01 -2.54
CA GLY A 130 -7.58 -22.20 -2.78
C GLY A 130 -8.36 -20.88 -2.89
N GLY A 131 -9.40 -20.71 -2.06
CA GLY A 131 -10.23 -19.49 -1.98
C GLY A 131 -9.62 -18.31 -1.23
N GLN A 132 -8.43 -18.47 -0.65
CA GLN A 132 -7.75 -17.42 0.12
C GLN A 132 -7.33 -16.27 -0.79
N ILE A 133 -7.38 -15.04 -0.28
CA ILE A 133 -7.16 -13.83 -1.09
C ILE A 133 -5.78 -13.22 -0.96
N GLY A 134 -4.98 -13.63 0.03
CA GLY A 134 -3.56 -13.33 0.09
C GLY A 134 -3.19 -11.88 0.41
N GLY A 135 -3.93 -11.20 1.27
CA GLY A 135 -3.53 -9.89 1.79
C GLY A 135 -2.06 -9.94 2.25
N SER A 136 -1.28 -8.91 1.89
CA SER A 136 0.18 -8.94 2.05
C SER A 136 0.77 -7.65 2.60
N TYR A 137 -0.07 -6.64 2.85
CA TYR A 137 0.33 -5.38 3.44
C TYR A 137 -0.71 -4.95 4.48
N LEU A 138 -0.28 -4.60 5.68
CA LEU A 138 -1.15 -4.06 6.72
C LEU A 138 -0.61 -2.71 7.21
N ARG A 139 -1.53 -1.78 7.42
CA ARG A 139 -1.27 -0.54 8.16
C ARG A 139 -1.78 -0.72 9.59
N VAL A 140 -0.95 -0.37 10.57
CA VAL A 140 -1.28 -0.45 12.00
C VAL A 140 -1.12 0.91 12.65
N SER A 141 -1.99 1.27 13.57
CA SER A 141 -1.83 2.52 14.32
C SER A 141 -0.68 2.42 15.33
N ILE A 142 0.00 3.54 15.56
CA ILE A 142 0.98 3.71 16.65
C ILE A 142 0.27 4.46 17.78
N GLY A 143 -0.23 3.74 18.77
CA GLY A 143 -1.23 4.20 19.72
C GLY A 143 -2.63 4.11 19.13
N ALA A 144 -3.59 4.86 19.65
CA ALA A 144 -4.95 4.85 19.15
C ALA A 144 -5.07 5.48 17.75
N SER A 145 -6.02 4.96 16.96
CA SER A 145 -6.62 5.65 15.83
C SER A 145 -8.04 6.09 16.19
N ASP A 146 -8.71 6.76 15.28
CA ASP A 146 -10.13 7.10 15.40
C ASP A 146 -11.07 5.87 15.44
N LEU A 147 -10.57 4.70 15.01
CA LEU A 147 -11.24 3.40 15.16
C LEU A 147 -10.69 2.57 16.33
N SER A 148 -10.38 3.22 17.43
CA SER A 148 -10.12 2.60 18.73
C SER A 148 -11.30 2.83 19.67
N ASP A 149 -11.48 1.98 20.67
CA ASP A 149 -12.56 2.10 21.67
C ASP A 149 -12.34 3.27 22.63
N HIS A 150 -11.09 3.73 22.74
CA HIS A 150 -10.70 4.91 23.49
C HIS A 150 -9.37 5.46 22.94
N VAL A 151 -9.08 6.71 23.31
CA VAL A 151 -7.82 7.36 22.96
C VAL A 151 -6.73 6.92 23.92
N PHE A 152 -5.56 6.56 23.39
CA PHE A 152 -4.35 6.27 24.16
C PHE A 152 -3.10 6.54 23.33
N SER A 153 -2.00 6.82 24.02
CA SER A 153 -0.65 6.69 23.48
C SER A 153 0.13 5.65 24.27
N TYR A 154 1.35 5.35 23.87
CA TYR A 154 2.19 4.43 24.63
C TYR A 154 2.97 5.10 25.77
N ASP A 155 2.71 6.37 26.03
CA ASP A 155 3.38 7.14 27.11
C ASP A 155 2.40 8.16 27.72
N ASP A 156 1.22 7.69 28.09
CA ASP A 156 0.21 8.50 28.76
C ASP A 156 0.58 8.66 30.26
N ILE A 157 0.59 9.91 30.71
CA ILE A 157 0.95 10.29 32.07
C ILE A 157 -0.07 11.28 32.64
N PRO A 158 -0.13 11.48 33.96
CA PRO A 158 -1.05 12.43 34.58
C PRO A 158 -0.92 13.86 34.01
N ALA A 159 -2.05 14.54 33.89
CA ALA A 159 -2.09 15.90 33.36
C ALA A 159 -1.10 16.84 34.07
N GLY A 160 -0.44 17.68 33.28
CA GLY A 160 0.57 18.63 33.79
C GLY A 160 1.98 18.04 33.97
N GLN A 161 2.15 16.74 33.86
CA GLN A 161 3.47 16.11 33.92
C GLN A 161 4.07 15.95 32.49
N THR A 162 5.37 15.64 32.44
CA THR A 162 6.13 15.32 31.22
C THR A 162 7.06 14.14 31.48
N ASP A 163 7.25 13.25 30.49
CA ASP A 163 8.18 12.13 30.58
C ASP A 163 9.21 12.15 29.44
N THR A 164 10.16 13.07 29.53
CA THR A 164 11.21 13.19 28.50
C THR A 164 12.12 11.98 28.41
N ALA A 165 12.14 11.12 29.45
CA ALA A 165 12.86 9.84 29.44
C ALA A 165 12.07 8.70 28.82
N LEU A 166 10.75 8.89 28.58
CA LEU A 166 9.79 7.86 28.18
C LEU A 166 9.75 6.68 29.16
N ALA A 167 9.93 6.93 30.47
CA ALA A 167 10.01 5.87 31.47
C ALA A 167 8.72 5.06 31.58
N HIS A 168 7.57 5.69 31.27
CA HIS A 168 6.25 5.08 31.28
C HIS A 168 5.86 4.43 29.97
N PHE A 169 6.74 4.45 28.96
CA PHE A 169 6.44 3.86 27.65
C PHE A 169 6.07 2.37 27.75
N ASP A 170 4.85 2.05 27.32
CA ASP A 170 4.33 0.69 27.25
C ASP A 170 3.39 0.54 26.03
N LEU A 171 3.43 -0.60 25.32
CA LEU A 171 2.54 -0.87 24.18
C LEU A 171 1.05 -0.94 24.56
N GLY A 172 0.75 -0.88 25.83
CA GLY A 172 -0.58 -0.66 26.38
C GLY A 172 -1.63 -1.65 25.90
N PRO A 173 -2.77 -1.14 25.40
CA PRO A 173 -3.89 -1.95 24.95
C PRO A 173 -3.53 -2.94 23.83
N ASP A 174 -2.59 -2.59 22.93
CA ASP A 174 -2.20 -3.44 21.79
C ASP A 174 -1.67 -4.82 22.19
N LYS A 175 -1.20 -4.97 23.43
CA LYS A 175 -0.80 -6.27 23.98
C LYS A 175 -1.97 -7.25 24.11
N ARG A 176 -3.21 -6.76 24.17
CA ARG A 176 -4.42 -7.56 24.38
C ARG A 176 -5.09 -7.97 23.07
N ASP A 177 -4.86 -7.21 21.98
CA ASP A 177 -5.57 -7.38 20.72
C ASP A 177 -4.65 -7.30 19.49
N VAL A 178 -4.08 -6.15 19.14
CA VAL A 178 -3.30 -5.95 17.91
C VAL A 178 -2.11 -6.91 17.83
N ILE A 179 -1.32 -7.04 18.89
CA ILE A 179 -0.12 -7.89 18.91
C ILE A 179 -0.48 -9.39 18.78
N PRO A 180 -1.43 -9.95 19.55
CA PRO A 180 -1.88 -11.33 19.35
C PRO A 180 -2.40 -11.59 17.94
N VAL A 181 -3.25 -10.72 17.39
CA VAL A 181 -3.79 -10.88 16.03
C VAL A 181 -2.68 -10.82 14.99
N LEU A 182 -1.73 -9.89 15.10
CA LEU A 182 -0.57 -9.82 14.20
C LEU A 182 0.28 -11.10 14.26
N LYS A 183 0.49 -11.69 15.43
CA LYS A 183 1.22 -12.97 15.56
C LYS A 183 0.51 -14.11 14.83
N GLU A 184 -0.83 -14.20 14.93
CA GLU A 184 -1.61 -15.17 14.17
C GLU A 184 -1.51 -14.93 12.65
N ILE A 185 -1.58 -13.67 12.20
CA ILE A 185 -1.42 -13.30 10.79
C ILE A 185 -0.01 -13.65 10.28
N LEU A 186 1.03 -13.31 11.04
CA LEU A 186 2.42 -13.59 10.68
C LEU A 186 2.73 -15.10 10.65
N ALA A 187 2.03 -15.91 11.45
CA ALA A 187 2.12 -17.37 11.37
C ALA A 187 1.53 -17.92 10.05
N ILE A 188 0.54 -17.24 9.46
CA ILE A 188 -0.06 -17.58 8.16
C ILE A 188 0.77 -17.03 7.00
N ASN A 189 1.20 -15.78 7.11
CA ASN A 189 1.98 -15.06 6.10
C ASN A 189 3.20 -14.37 6.75
N PRO A 190 4.34 -15.07 6.88
CA PRO A 190 5.55 -14.49 7.47
C PRO A 190 6.16 -13.33 6.68
N ALA A 191 5.78 -13.18 5.40
CA ALA A 191 6.26 -12.10 4.53
C ALA A 191 5.36 -10.85 4.55
N MET A 192 4.41 -10.78 5.49
CA MET A 192 3.52 -9.63 5.66
C MET A 192 4.32 -8.34 5.84
N GLN A 193 4.00 -7.32 5.04
CA GLN A 193 4.57 -5.99 5.21
C GLN A 193 3.72 -5.20 6.22
N LEU A 194 4.38 -4.48 7.12
CA LEU A 194 3.73 -3.69 8.16
C LEU A 194 4.17 -2.23 8.10
N LEU A 195 3.18 -1.33 8.02
CA LEU A 195 3.33 0.12 8.09
C LEU A 195 2.71 0.63 9.39
N GLY A 196 3.49 1.26 10.24
CA GLY A 196 2.99 1.93 11.44
C GLY A 196 2.67 3.40 11.17
N SER A 197 1.49 3.89 11.59
CA SER A 197 1.07 5.28 11.42
C SER A 197 0.49 5.83 12.72
N PRO A 198 1.01 6.93 13.29
CA PRO A 198 0.43 7.59 14.46
C PRO A 198 -0.64 8.60 14.05
N TRP A 199 -1.70 8.70 14.86
CA TRP A 199 -2.71 9.77 14.77
C TRP A 199 -2.35 10.98 15.63
N SER A 200 -1.62 10.75 16.73
CA SER A 200 -1.12 11.79 17.64
C SER A 200 0.05 11.28 18.45
N PRO A 201 1.01 12.13 18.81
CA PRO A 201 1.95 11.84 19.89
C PRO A 201 1.21 11.85 21.24
N PRO A 202 1.87 11.43 22.34
CA PRO A 202 1.39 11.69 23.70
C PRO A 202 0.98 13.14 23.90
N VAL A 203 -0.17 13.38 24.53
CA VAL A 203 -0.77 14.73 24.63
C VAL A 203 0.13 15.76 25.31
N TRP A 204 1.00 15.34 26.22
CA TRP A 204 1.93 16.23 26.92
C TRP A 204 3.04 16.80 26.01
N MET A 205 3.25 16.21 24.80
CA MET A 205 4.17 16.74 23.78
C MET A 205 3.51 17.79 22.87
N LYS A 206 2.20 18.05 23.00
CA LYS A 206 1.43 18.91 22.08
C LYS A 206 1.18 20.30 22.66
N THR A 207 1.03 21.26 21.77
CA THR A 207 0.77 22.67 22.09
C THR A 207 -0.52 22.88 22.89
N ASN A 208 -1.56 22.07 22.61
CA ASN A 208 -2.87 22.17 23.23
C ASN A 208 -3.11 21.15 24.36
N ARG A 209 -2.19 20.20 24.56
CA ARG A 209 -2.30 19.10 25.54
C ARG A 209 -3.60 18.31 25.44
N ASP A 210 -4.15 18.19 24.22
CA ASP A 210 -5.36 17.43 23.91
C ASP A 210 -5.04 16.36 22.84
N SER A 211 -5.78 15.27 22.85
CA SER A 211 -5.67 14.22 21.82
C SER A 211 -6.06 14.72 20.44
N ARG A 212 -6.97 15.70 20.34
CA ARG A 212 -7.48 16.27 19.10
C ARG A 212 -6.78 17.56 18.74
N GLY A 213 -6.27 17.68 17.51
CA GLY A 213 -5.62 18.89 17.00
C GLY A 213 -4.31 19.22 17.72
N GLY A 214 -3.95 20.52 17.74
CA GLY A 214 -2.66 20.98 18.24
C GLY A 214 -1.50 20.57 17.33
N SER A 215 -0.27 20.97 17.69
CA SER A 215 0.97 20.63 16.99
C SER A 215 2.00 20.07 17.96
N LEU A 216 2.97 19.34 17.43
CA LEU A 216 4.11 18.85 18.21
C LEU A 216 5.02 20.01 18.62
N LEU A 217 5.29 20.14 19.91
CA LEU A 217 6.21 21.15 20.43
C LEU A 217 7.66 20.83 20.01
N PRO A 218 8.40 21.79 19.42
CA PRO A 218 9.76 21.55 18.91
C PRO A 218 10.75 21.03 19.96
N GLU A 219 10.59 21.42 21.23
CA GLU A 219 11.42 20.92 22.35
C GLU A 219 11.26 19.41 22.55
N TYR A 220 10.17 18.80 22.08
CA TYR A 220 9.96 17.35 22.16
C TYR A 220 10.29 16.58 20.89
N TYR A 221 10.82 17.21 19.84
CA TYR A 221 11.22 16.49 18.62
C TYR A 221 12.15 15.30 18.91
N GLY A 222 13.19 15.55 19.73
CA GLY A 222 14.11 14.47 20.12
C GLY A 222 13.46 13.37 20.98
N VAL A 223 12.46 13.71 21.78
CA VAL A 223 11.71 12.76 22.59
C VAL A 223 10.78 11.93 21.71
N TYR A 224 10.02 12.57 20.80
CA TYR A 224 9.12 11.88 19.90
C TYR A 224 9.86 10.98 18.91
N ALA A 225 11.04 11.38 18.44
CA ALA A 225 11.90 10.50 17.65
C ALA A 225 12.31 9.23 18.41
N ARG A 226 12.65 9.36 19.72
CA ARG A 226 12.92 8.19 20.58
C ARG A 226 11.68 7.35 20.86
N TYR A 227 10.48 7.93 20.88
CA TYR A 227 9.22 7.22 21.00
C TYR A 227 9.02 6.26 19.82
N PHE A 228 9.24 6.70 18.58
CA PHE A 228 9.24 5.81 17.41
C PHE A 228 10.28 4.68 17.51
N VAL A 229 11.50 5.00 17.93
CA VAL A 229 12.55 3.99 18.12
C VAL A 229 12.12 2.95 19.16
N ARG A 230 11.53 3.38 20.29
CA ARG A 230 11.03 2.48 21.33
C ARG A 230 9.88 1.61 20.81
N TYR A 231 8.92 2.19 20.09
CA TYR A 231 7.84 1.44 19.48
C TYR A 231 8.37 0.31 18.57
N ILE A 232 9.23 0.65 17.61
CA ILE A 232 9.79 -0.34 16.68
C ILE A 232 10.54 -1.43 17.44
N ARG A 233 11.33 -1.07 18.46
CA ARG A 233 12.07 -2.03 19.28
C ARG A 233 11.17 -2.89 20.16
N ALA A 234 10.10 -2.34 20.69
CA ALA A 234 9.11 -3.08 21.47
C ALA A 234 8.37 -4.09 20.59
N MET A 235 7.94 -3.69 19.38
CA MET A 235 7.34 -4.61 18.41
C MET A 235 8.32 -5.71 17.97
N GLN A 236 9.61 -5.38 17.76
CA GLN A 236 10.64 -6.38 17.47
C GLN A 236 10.81 -7.42 18.59
N LYS A 237 10.70 -7.01 19.85
CA LYS A 237 10.72 -7.94 21.00
C LYS A 237 9.52 -8.89 21.01
N GLU A 238 8.40 -8.45 20.48
CA GLU A 238 7.21 -9.28 20.26
C GLU A 238 7.32 -10.19 19.02
N GLY A 239 8.43 -10.12 18.27
CA GLY A 239 8.64 -10.87 17.03
C GLY A 239 7.99 -10.22 15.81
N ILE A 240 7.59 -8.95 15.88
CA ILE A 240 6.90 -8.21 14.85
C ILE A 240 7.84 -7.14 14.26
N THR A 241 8.08 -7.21 12.95
CA THR A 241 8.94 -6.25 12.25
C THR A 241 8.09 -5.16 11.60
N ILE A 242 8.24 -3.92 12.06
CA ILE A 242 7.64 -2.73 11.42
C ILE A 242 8.59 -2.31 10.29
N GLY A 243 8.17 -2.57 9.03
CA GLY A 243 8.98 -2.32 7.83
C GLY A 243 9.03 -0.86 7.42
N ALA A 244 7.96 -0.11 7.72
CA ALA A 244 7.85 1.32 7.42
C ALA A 244 7.04 2.04 8.51
N ILE A 245 7.22 3.36 8.61
CA ILE A 245 6.32 4.23 9.36
C ILE A 245 5.92 5.43 8.50
N THR A 246 4.70 5.95 8.70
CA THR A 246 4.42 7.35 8.40
C THR A 246 4.64 8.19 9.65
N ILE A 247 4.87 9.50 9.46
CA ILE A 247 5.22 10.39 10.58
C ILE A 247 3.96 10.83 11.32
N GLN A 248 2.89 11.06 10.57
CA GLN A 248 1.60 11.52 11.08
C GLN A 248 0.50 11.12 10.08
N ASN A 249 -0.57 10.48 10.58
CA ASN A 249 -1.79 10.32 9.81
C ASN A 249 -2.44 11.68 9.56
N GLU A 250 -2.77 11.97 8.32
CA GLU A 250 -3.51 13.16 7.89
C GLU A 250 -3.02 14.47 8.54
N PRO A 251 -1.77 14.87 8.31
CA PRO A 251 -1.12 15.97 9.02
C PRO A 251 -1.81 17.35 8.82
N LEU A 252 -2.72 17.48 7.85
CA LEU A 252 -3.49 18.70 7.60
C LEU A 252 -4.95 18.59 8.05
N HIS A 253 -5.35 17.47 8.70
CA HIS A 253 -6.71 17.26 9.18
C HIS A 253 -6.77 17.10 10.72
N PRO A 254 -6.80 18.21 11.49
CA PRO A 254 -6.82 18.15 12.96
C PRO A 254 -8.22 17.85 13.54
N GLY A 255 -9.13 17.31 12.74
CA GLY A 255 -10.54 17.08 13.10
C GLY A 255 -10.83 15.72 13.71
N ASN A 256 -10.04 14.69 13.41
CA ASN A 256 -10.18 13.36 13.99
C ASN A 256 -9.79 13.35 15.47
N GLU A 257 -10.16 12.28 16.17
CA GLU A 257 -9.66 12.00 17.50
C GLU A 257 -9.12 10.56 17.58
N PRO A 258 -7.80 10.38 17.83
CA PRO A 258 -6.80 11.43 17.96
C PRO A 258 -6.41 12.10 16.65
N SER A 259 -5.72 13.25 16.71
CA SER A 259 -5.17 13.94 15.53
C SER A 259 -4.09 14.96 15.95
N MET A 260 -3.30 15.42 14.98
CA MET A 260 -2.32 16.48 15.15
C MET A 260 -2.12 17.22 13.82
N LEU A 261 -2.06 18.56 13.89
CA LEU A 261 -1.63 19.38 12.76
C LEU A 261 -0.11 19.35 12.64
N MET A 262 0.40 19.07 11.45
CA MET A 262 1.84 19.07 11.15
C MET A 262 2.10 19.59 9.73
N PRO A 263 2.31 20.90 9.53
CA PRO A 263 2.67 21.44 8.22
C PRO A 263 3.95 20.83 7.66
N ALA A 264 4.13 20.90 6.34
CA ALA A 264 5.29 20.30 5.66
C ALA A 264 6.64 20.80 6.22
N THR A 265 6.72 22.09 6.58
CA THR A 265 7.92 22.69 7.19
C THR A 265 8.26 22.09 8.56
N GLU A 266 7.26 21.80 9.38
CA GLU A 266 7.44 21.14 10.68
C GLU A 266 7.83 19.67 10.50
N GLN A 267 7.20 18.96 9.54
CA GLN A 267 7.54 17.58 9.23
C GLN A 267 8.97 17.46 8.72
N ALA A 268 9.42 18.36 7.81
CA ALA A 268 10.79 18.42 7.34
C ALA A 268 11.78 18.70 8.48
N ALA A 269 11.47 19.67 9.34
CA ALA A 269 12.29 20.01 10.49
C ALA A 269 12.44 18.82 11.47
N PHE A 270 11.34 18.14 11.77
CA PHE A 270 11.34 16.94 12.62
C PHE A 270 12.17 15.80 12.02
N ILE A 271 12.04 15.55 10.70
CA ILE A 271 12.82 14.50 10.00
C ILE A 271 14.31 14.77 10.14
N LYS A 272 14.76 15.96 9.70
CA LYS A 272 16.19 16.25 9.58
C LYS A 272 16.89 16.45 10.93
N SER A 273 16.19 17.04 11.90
CA SER A 273 16.80 17.37 13.21
C SER A 273 16.70 16.24 14.24
N ALA A 274 15.71 15.34 14.10
CA ALA A 274 15.44 14.36 15.15
C ALA A 274 15.19 12.94 14.64
N LEU A 275 14.17 12.69 13.80
CA LEU A 275 13.74 11.34 13.49
C LEU A 275 14.77 10.56 12.65
N GLY A 276 15.27 11.18 11.57
CA GLY A 276 16.28 10.57 10.71
C GLY A 276 17.58 10.23 11.45
N PRO A 277 18.18 11.20 12.19
CA PRO A 277 19.33 10.92 13.05
C PRO A 277 19.09 9.85 14.10
N ALA A 278 17.90 9.81 14.72
CA ALA A 278 17.56 8.80 15.73
C ALA A 278 17.48 7.39 15.13
N PHE A 279 16.85 7.23 13.94
CA PHE A 279 16.80 5.95 13.24
C PHE A 279 18.17 5.47 12.80
N ARG A 280 18.99 6.37 12.25
CA ARG A 280 20.39 6.07 11.88
C ARG A 280 21.21 5.63 13.10
N LYS A 281 21.13 6.37 14.22
CA LYS A 281 21.82 6.04 15.48
C LYS A 281 21.38 4.69 16.06
N ALA A 282 20.08 4.38 15.94
CA ALA A 282 19.53 3.12 16.40
C ALA A 282 19.79 1.94 15.44
N GLY A 283 20.37 2.17 14.25
CA GLY A 283 20.60 1.15 13.23
C GLY A 283 19.30 0.54 12.67
N LEU A 284 18.20 1.30 12.69
CA LEU A 284 16.91 0.85 12.17
C LEU A 284 16.92 0.86 10.63
N LYS A 285 16.28 -0.16 10.04
CA LYS A 285 16.03 -0.26 8.60
C LYS A 285 14.59 0.11 8.22
N THR A 286 13.77 0.44 9.20
CA THR A 286 12.40 0.89 9.02
C THR A 286 12.38 2.14 8.14
N LYS A 287 11.61 2.10 7.06
CA LYS A 287 11.45 3.20 6.11
C LYS A 287 10.69 4.36 6.75
N ILE A 288 11.06 5.59 6.43
CA ILE A 288 10.32 6.80 6.79
C ILE A 288 9.55 7.26 5.57
N ILE A 289 8.24 7.29 5.68
CA ILE A 289 7.31 7.72 4.63
C ILE A 289 6.65 9.01 5.10
N ILE A 290 6.63 10.01 4.22
CA ILE A 290 6.11 11.34 4.52
C ILE A 290 4.67 11.51 4.04
N TYR A 291 4.05 12.61 4.46
CA TYR A 291 2.71 13.06 4.08
C TYR A 291 1.61 12.21 4.71
N ASP A 292 1.15 11.12 4.07
CA ASP A 292 0.07 10.24 4.55
C ASP A 292 -1.28 10.96 4.61
N HIS A 293 -1.65 11.62 3.49
CA HIS A 293 -2.86 12.46 3.41
C HIS A 293 -3.40 12.55 1.96
N ASN A 294 -4.43 13.37 1.75
CA ASN A 294 -5.19 13.49 0.52
C ASN A 294 -4.36 13.90 -0.71
N ALA A 295 -4.78 13.43 -1.89
CA ALA A 295 -4.11 13.69 -3.17
C ALA A 295 -4.37 15.10 -3.74
N ASP A 296 -4.78 16.06 -2.91
CA ASP A 296 -5.03 17.46 -3.26
C ASP A 296 -3.82 18.40 -3.00
N ARG A 297 -2.79 17.91 -2.29
CA ARG A 297 -1.62 18.71 -1.91
C ARG A 297 -0.30 18.01 -2.24
N PRO A 298 -0.02 17.73 -3.54
CA PRO A 298 1.26 17.15 -3.96
C PRO A 298 2.45 18.08 -3.64
N ASP A 299 2.22 19.37 -3.47
CA ASP A 299 3.21 20.35 -3.02
C ASP A 299 3.76 20.06 -1.62
N TYR A 300 2.96 19.44 -0.73
CA TYR A 300 3.41 19.11 0.62
C TYR A 300 4.61 18.13 0.61
N PRO A 301 4.50 16.90 0.05
CA PRO A 301 5.66 16.01 -0.02
C PRO A 301 6.78 16.55 -0.89
N ILE A 302 6.50 17.27 -1.99
CA ILE A 302 7.51 17.88 -2.84
C ILE A 302 8.36 18.86 -2.03
N SER A 303 7.74 19.75 -1.25
CA SER A 303 8.48 20.72 -0.43
C SER A 303 9.39 20.09 0.63
N ILE A 304 9.01 18.93 1.18
CA ILE A 304 9.88 18.17 2.09
C ILE A 304 11.05 17.54 1.33
N LEU A 305 10.78 17.02 0.13
CA LEU A 305 11.80 16.42 -0.73
C LEU A 305 12.75 17.46 -1.35
N ASP A 306 12.34 18.74 -1.47
CA ASP A 306 13.22 19.85 -1.84
C ASP A 306 14.30 20.10 -0.78
N ASP A 307 14.02 19.83 0.50
CA ASP A 307 15.01 19.92 1.59
C ASP A 307 15.93 18.67 1.57
N ALA A 308 17.15 18.84 1.05
CA ALA A 308 18.12 17.76 0.91
C ALA A 308 18.50 17.09 2.25
N GLU A 309 18.47 17.85 3.37
CA GLU A 309 18.77 17.32 4.70
C GLU A 309 17.64 16.41 5.21
N ALA A 310 16.39 16.71 4.87
CA ALA A 310 15.24 15.85 5.16
C ALA A 310 15.18 14.67 4.18
N ARG A 311 15.29 14.95 2.86
CA ARG A 311 15.17 13.96 1.77
C ARG A 311 16.06 12.74 1.93
N GLN A 312 17.27 12.87 2.47
CA GLN A 312 18.21 11.75 2.67
C GLN A 312 17.67 10.64 3.59
N TYR A 313 16.66 10.95 4.42
CA TYR A 313 16.06 9.98 5.35
C TYR A 313 14.73 9.43 4.84
N VAL A 314 14.14 10.04 3.79
CA VAL A 314 12.81 9.73 3.28
C VAL A 314 12.87 8.63 2.23
N ASP A 315 12.10 7.56 2.41
CA ASP A 315 11.92 6.51 1.42
C ASP A 315 10.91 6.91 0.34
N GLY A 316 9.83 7.58 0.72
CA GLY A 316 8.77 7.98 -0.21
C GLY A 316 7.63 8.71 0.46
N SER A 317 6.52 8.89 -0.28
CA SER A 317 5.34 9.64 0.12
C SER A 317 4.09 8.76 0.11
N ALA A 318 3.21 8.94 1.09
CA ALA A 318 1.95 8.22 1.22
C ALA A 318 0.75 9.12 0.93
N PHE A 319 -0.30 8.53 0.33
CA PHE A 319 -1.48 9.24 -0.13
C PHE A 319 -2.78 8.57 0.28
N HIS A 320 -3.80 9.41 0.53
CA HIS A 320 -5.23 9.10 0.64
C HIS A 320 -5.97 9.72 -0.52
N LEU A 321 -7.28 9.42 -0.71
CA LEU A 321 -8.05 9.97 -1.84
C LEU A 321 -9.44 10.48 -1.41
N TYR A 322 -9.55 11.07 -0.23
CA TYR A 322 -10.75 11.80 0.18
C TYR A 322 -10.85 13.17 -0.49
N GLY A 323 -9.75 13.67 -1.03
CA GLY A 323 -9.63 14.90 -1.80
C GLY A 323 -8.55 14.79 -2.87
N GLY A 324 -8.68 15.61 -3.92
CA GLY A 324 -7.73 15.63 -5.03
C GLY A 324 -7.98 14.55 -6.08
N LYS A 325 -6.92 14.20 -6.80
CA LYS A 325 -6.93 13.21 -7.89
C LYS A 325 -5.72 12.29 -7.77
N ILE A 326 -5.91 11.03 -8.15
CA ILE A 326 -4.86 10.00 -8.02
C ILE A 326 -3.59 10.33 -8.83
N GLU A 327 -3.70 11.13 -9.86
CA GLU A 327 -2.57 11.62 -10.69
C GLU A 327 -1.58 12.51 -9.92
N ALA A 328 -1.96 13.01 -8.73
CA ALA A 328 -1.04 13.73 -7.84
C ALA A 328 0.18 12.87 -7.45
N LEU A 329 0.03 11.54 -7.40
CA LEU A 329 1.14 10.64 -7.17
C LEU A 329 2.19 10.76 -8.28
N SER A 330 1.76 10.81 -9.56
CA SER A 330 2.68 11.00 -10.69
C SER A 330 3.38 12.35 -10.62
N GLN A 331 2.74 13.43 -10.15
CA GLN A 331 3.40 14.73 -9.98
C GLN A 331 4.58 14.64 -9.00
N VAL A 332 4.42 13.90 -7.90
CA VAL A 332 5.53 13.69 -6.95
C VAL A 332 6.60 12.78 -7.53
N HIS A 333 6.20 11.71 -8.26
CA HIS A 333 7.15 10.84 -8.95
C HIS A 333 8.00 11.60 -9.98
N ASP A 334 7.37 12.44 -10.79
CA ASP A 334 8.05 13.18 -11.84
C ASP A 334 9.05 14.19 -11.26
N ALA A 335 8.74 14.78 -10.09
CA ALA A 335 9.66 15.63 -9.36
C ALA A 335 10.81 14.84 -8.69
N TYR A 336 10.54 13.65 -8.18
CA TYR A 336 11.50 12.83 -7.44
C TYR A 336 11.36 11.34 -7.81
N PRO A 337 11.84 10.91 -9.00
CA PRO A 337 11.63 9.56 -9.52
C PRO A 337 12.38 8.46 -8.75
N ASP A 338 13.33 8.84 -7.91
CA ASP A 338 14.05 7.93 -7.00
C ASP A 338 13.27 7.64 -5.70
N LYS A 339 12.15 8.35 -5.44
CA LYS A 339 11.33 8.19 -4.24
C LYS A 339 10.11 7.32 -4.52
N ASN A 340 9.80 6.45 -3.56
CA ASN A 340 8.66 5.54 -3.65
C ASN A 340 7.34 6.26 -3.36
N LEU A 341 6.24 5.71 -3.90
CA LEU A 341 4.89 6.17 -3.61
C LEU A 341 4.05 5.04 -3.04
N TYR A 342 3.18 5.39 -2.12
CA TYR A 342 2.33 4.47 -1.38
C TYR A 342 0.90 5.01 -1.32
N PHE A 343 -0.09 4.17 -1.57
CA PHE A 343 -1.49 4.51 -1.32
C PHE A 343 -1.91 3.82 -0.03
N THR A 344 -2.16 4.58 1.03
CA THR A 344 -2.20 4.09 2.40
C THR A 344 -3.57 4.12 3.05
N GLU A 345 -4.55 4.80 2.44
CA GLU A 345 -5.90 4.81 2.98
C GLU A 345 -6.97 5.27 1.98
N GLN A 346 -8.07 4.54 1.95
CA GLN A 346 -9.37 4.94 1.43
C GLN A 346 -10.44 4.09 2.11
N TRP A 347 -11.55 4.69 2.54
CA TRP A 347 -12.65 4.00 3.19
C TRP A 347 -13.77 3.61 2.24
N VAL A 348 -14.47 2.54 2.60
CA VAL A 348 -15.84 2.30 2.12
C VAL A 348 -16.80 2.80 3.19
N GLY A 349 -17.66 3.76 2.84
CA GLY A 349 -18.65 4.30 3.77
C GLY A 349 -19.85 3.35 3.94
N ALA A 350 -20.30 3.17 5.19
CA ALA A 350 -21.48 2.36 5.48
C ALA A 350 -22.77 2.93 4.86
N PRO A 351 -23.70 2.08 4.39
CA PRO A 351 -23.71 0.62 4.50
C PRO A 351 -22.90 -0.12 3.42
N GLY A 352 -22.26 0.62 2.50
CA GLY A 352 -21.59 0.11 1.31
C GLY A 352 -22.55 -0.15 0.14
N ASP A 353 -22.06 0.11 -1.06
CA ASP A 353 -22.76 -0.19 -2.31
C ASP A 353 -21.84 -0.97 -3.25
N PHE A 354 -22.07 -2.27 -3.38
CA PHE A 354 -21.22 -3.14 -4.20
C PHE A 354 -21.16 -2.69 -5.66
N LYS A 355 -22.27 -2.15 -6.21
CA LYS A 355 -22.33 -1.71 -7.62
C LYS A 355 -21.61 -0.39 -7.86
N LYS A 356 -21.42 0.41 -6.80
CA LYS A 356 -20.73 1.70 -6.86
C LYS A 356 -19.29 1.56 -6.35
N ASP A 357 -19.10 1.05 -5.12
CA ASP A 357 -17.83 1.12 -4.44
C ASP A 357 -16.76 0.21 -5.08
N ILE A 358 -17.15 -1.00 -5.57
CA ILE A 358 -16.20 -1.91 -6.20
C ILE A 358 -15.62 -1.33 -7.49
N PRO A 359 -16.42 -0.94 -8.51
CA PRO A 359 -15.85 -0.35 -9.73
C PRO A 359 -15.11 0.97 -9.45
N GLU A 360 -15.62 1.82 -8.56
CA GLU A 360 -14.98 3.10 -8.23
C GLU A 360 -13.60 2.90 -7.61
N HIS A 361 -13.47 2.04 -6.59
CA HIS A 361 -12.18 1.79 -5.93
C HIS A 361 -11.24 0.97 -6.81
N VAL A 362 -11.73 0.01 -7.57
CA VAL A 362 -10.86 -0.70 -8.54
C VAL A 362 -10.31 0.27 -9.58
N ARG A 363 -11.13 1.18 -10.13
CA ARG A 363 -10.69 2.21 -11.05
C ARG A 363 -9.63 3.13 -10.46
N LYS A 364 -9.96 3.75 -9.30
CA LYS A 364 -9.13 4.79 -8.70
C LYS A 364 -7.90 4.24 -7.99
N LEU A 365 -8.05 3.10 -7.29
CA LEU A 365 -7.02 2.59 -6.39
C LEU A 365 -6.23 1.44 -7.03
N ILE A 366 -6.88 0.31 -7.35
CA ILE A 366 -6.15 -0.85 -7.90
C ILE A 366 -5.49 -0.48 -9.22
N ILE A 367 -6.23 0.12 -10.14
CA ILE A 367 -5.73 0.52 -11.45
C ILE A 367 -5.04 1.87 -11.36
N GLY A 368 -5.73 2.89 -10.83
CA GLY A 368 -5.28 4.26 -10.83
C GLY A 368 -4.00 4.48 -10.02
N ALA A 369 -3.97 4.07 -8.74
CA ALA A 369 -2.77 4.24 -7.93
C ALA A 369 -1.60 3.44 -8.51
N SER A 370 -1.83 2.20 -8.99
CA SER A 370 -0.78 1.41 -9.64
C SER A 370 -0.22 2.09 -10.88
N ARG A 371 -1.07 2.68 -11.73
CA ARG A 371 -0.60 3.43 -12.91
C ARG A 371 0.11 4.72 -12.56
N ASN A 372 -0.18 5.28 -11.39
CA ASN A 372 0.47 6.46 -10.84
C ASN A 372 1.57 6.09 -9.81
N TRP A 373 2.34 5.02 -10.08
CA TRP A 373 3.57 4.63 -9.40
C TRP A 373 3.43 4.10 -7.97
N SER A 374 2.22 3.95 -7.44
CA SER A 374 2.05 3.38 -6.10
C SER A 374 2.56 1.95 -6.02
N LYS A 375 3.25 1.64 -4.94
CA LYS A 375 3.78 0.28 -4.64
C LYS A 375 2.81 -0.54 -3.79
N THR A 376 1.82 0.08 -3.20
CA THR A 376 0.82 -0.58 -2.37
C THR A 376 -0.53 0.11 -2.49
N VAL A 377 -1.60 -0.62 -2.22
CA VAL A 377 -2.93 -0.07 -1.97
C VAL A 377 -3.47 -0.67 -0.69
N ILE A 378 -3.83 0.21 0.24
CA ILE A 378 -4.41 -0.14 1.54
C ILE A 378 -5.78 0.51 1.63
N GLU A 379 -6.83 -0.31 1.72
CA GLU A 379 -8.16 0.12 2.14
C GLU A 379 -8.15 0.40 3.65
N TRP A 380 -9.08 1.23 4.13
CA TRP A 380 -9.09 1.62 5.53
C TRP A 380 -9.36 0.42 6.44
N ASN A 381 -10.52 0.31 6.99
CA ASN A 381 -10.83 -0.60 8.09
C ASN A 381 -10.89 -2.07 7.67
N LEU A 382 -10.11 -2.95 8.32
CA LEU A 382 -10.18 -4.39 8.05
C LEU A 382 -11.48 -5.01 8.58
N ALA A 383 -11.89 -4.67 9.81
CA ALA A 383 -13.07 -5.24 10.43
C ALA A 383 -13.80 -4.25 11.32
N SER A 384 -15.13 -4.34 11.36
CA SER A 384 -15.99 -3.66 12.31
C SER A 384 -17.12 -4.59 12.76
N ASP A 385 -17.84 -4.23 13.84
CA ASP A 385 -19.09 -4.89 14.18
C ASP A 385 -20.27 -4.40 13.28
N PRO A 386 -21.48 -4.94 13.43
CA PRO A 386 -22.66 -4.51 12.66
C PRO A 386 -23.08 -3.03 12.88
N PHE A 387 -22.53 -2.38 13.90
CA PHE A 387 -22.79 -0.98 14.25
C PHE A 387 -21.60 -0.07 13.93
N TYR A 388 -20.66 -0.56 13.12
CA TYR A 388 -19.44 0.15 12.69
C TYR A 388 -18.48 0.53 13.83
N LYS A 389 -18.56 -0.22 14.94
CA LYS A 389 -17.76 0.01 16.15
C LYS A 389 -16.55 -0.96 16.23
N PRO A 390 -15.57 -0.60 17.07
CA PRO A 390 -15.44 0.60 17.90
C PRO A 390 -14.95 1.83 17.12
N HIS A 391 -15.19 3.00 17.68
CA HIS A 391 -14.62 4.29 17.26
C HIS A 391 -14.54 5.22 18.47
N THR A 392 -13.69 6.24 18.41
CA THR A 392 -13.56 7.24 19.47
C THR A 392 -14.75 8.21 19.50
N ASP A 393 -14.98 8.88 20.63
CA ASP A 393 -16.21 9.64 20.87
C ASP A 393 -16.24 11.04 20.24
N ARG A 394 -15.05 11.71 20.09
CA ARG A 394 -14.97 13.12 19.64
C ARG A 394 -14.41 13.27 18.22
N GLY A 395 -14.86 12.48 17.26
CA GLY A 395 -14.43 12.57 15.87
C GLY A 395 -13.92 11.25 15.31
N GLY A 396 -14.25 10.14 15.95
CA GLY A 396 -14.05 8.80 15.37
C GLY A 396 -15.05 8.55 14.24
N CYS A 397 -14.65 7.73 13.30
CA CYS A 397 -15.47 7.40 12.14
C CYS A 397 -16.62 6.45 12.54
N ASP A 398 -17.82 6.96 12.62
CA ASP A 398 -19.06 6.22 12.97
C ASP A 398 -19.70 5.49 11.78
N ARG A 399 -19.11 5.57 10.59
CA ARG A 399 -19.59 4.98 9.34
C ARG A 399 -18.50 4.27 8.53
N CYS A 400 -17.35 3.99 9.11
CA CYS A 400 -16.29 3.25 8.46
C CYS A 400 -16.63 1.76 8.40
N LEU A 401 -17.11 1.32 7.24
CA LEU A 401 -17.42 -0.08 7.00
C LEU A 401 -16.11 -0.90 6.91
N GLY A 402 -16.00 -1.97 7.69
CA GLY A 402 -14.87 -2.88 7.56
C GLY A 402 -14.89 -3.65 6.24
N ALA A 403 -13.74 -4.12 5.77
CA ALA A 403 -13.69 -5.10 4.69
C ALA A 403 -14.49 -6.35 5.04
N VAL A 404 -14.55 -6.67 6.33
CA VAL A 404 -15.48 -7.65 6.88
C VAL A 404 -16.26 -7.06 8.06
N THR A 405 -17.54 -7.44 8.18
CA THR A 405 -18.34 -7.20 9.38
C THR A 405 -18.37 -8.48 10.22
N ILE A 406 -18.03 -8.37 11.51
CA ILE A 406 -17.97 -9.49 12.45
C ILE A 406 -19.10 -9.35 13.48
N ASP A 407 -19.98 -10.37 13.52
CA ASP A 407 -21.08 -10.50 14.48
C ASP A 407 -20.94 -11.85 15.20
N GLY A 408 -20.27 -11.84 16.35
CA GLY A 408 -19.80 -13.08 16.98
C GLY A 408 -18.84 -13.86 16.08
N ASP A 409 -19.23 -15.05 15.64
CA ASP A 409 -18.46 -15.86 14.68
C ASP A 409 -18.94 -15.71 13.23
N LYS A 410 -20.04 -14.97 13.00
CA LYS A 410 -20.56 -14.71 11.66
C LYS A 410 -19.76 -13.59 10.99
N VAL A 411 -19.31 -13.86 9.77
CA VAL A 411 -18.54 -12.90 8.97
C VAL A 411 -19.28 -12.56 7.68
N THR A 412 -19.53 -11.27 7.48
CA THR A 412 -20.04 -10.72 6.20
C THR A 412 -18.92 -10.01 5.48
N ARG A 413 -18.75 -10.30 4.20
CA ARG A 413 -17.72 -9.67 3.34
C ARG A 413 -18.32 -8.46 2.64
N ASN A 414 -17.64 -7.33 2.72
CA ASN A 414 -18.06 -6.03 2.23
C ASN A 414 -17.25 -5.62 0.98
N PRO A 415 -17.57 -4.52 0.28
CA PRO A 415 -16.88 -4.13 -0.95
C PRO A 415 -15.35 -4.12 -0.85
N ALA A 416 -14.77 -3.55 0.23
CA ALA A 416 -13.32 -3.46 0.41
C ALA A 416 -12.60 -4.83 0.44
N TYR A 417 -13.28 -5.91 0.83
CA TYR A 417 -12.77 -7.27 0.72
C TYR A 417 -12.53 -7.65 -0.74
N TYR A 418 -13.53 -7.43 -1.60
CA TYR A 418 -13.49 -7.82 -3.01
C TYR A 418 -12.58 -6.92 -3.84
N ILE A 419 -12.49 -5.65 -3.52
CA ILE A 419 -11.57 -4.69 -4.13
C ILE A 419 -10.12 -5.19 -3.99
N ILE A 420 -9.70 -5.48 -2.78
CA ILE A 420 -8.34 -5.97 -2.50
C ILE A 420 -8.12 -7.37 -3.08
N ALA A 421 -9.11 -8.26 -3.02
CA ALA A 421 -9.00 -9.62 -3.53
C ALA A 421 -8.60 -9.69 -5.02
N GLN A 422 -9.07 -8.73 -5.85
CA GLN A 422 -8.78 -8.68 -7.29
C GLN A 422 -7.27 -8.61 -7.57
N ALA A 423 -6.51 -7.92 -6.72
CA ALA A 423 -5.07 -7.78 -6.88
C ALA A 423 -4.29 -8.73 -5.95
N ALA A 424 -4.62 -8.75 -4.66
CA ALA A 424 -3.80 -9.36 -3.62
C ALA A 424 -3.51 -10.85 -3.84
N LYS A 425 -4.49 -11.59 -4.38
CA LYS A 425 -4.34 -13.03 -4.65
C LYS A 425 -3.25 -13.33 -5.67
N PHE A 426 -3.09 -12.49 -6.67
CA PHE A 426 -2.29 -12.80 -7.86
C PHE A 426 -1.04 -11.92 -7.96
N VAL A 427 -1.16 -10.65 -7.62
CA VAL A 427 -0.07 -9.68 -7.67
C VAL A 427 0.65 -9.68 -6.33
N ARG A 428 1.52 -10.66 -6.14
CA ARG A 428 2.26 -10.85 -4.89
C ARG A 428 3.40 -9.83 -4.73
N PRO A 429 3.88 -9.57 -3.49
CA PRO A 429 5.06 -8.74 -3.26
C PRO A 429 6.23 -9.13 -4.17
N GLY A 430 6.89 -8.12 -4.77
CA GLY A 430 7.91 -8.32 -5.79
C GLY A 430 7.40 -8.43 -7.22
N SER A 431 6.07 -8.47 -7.45
CA SER A 431 5.50 -8.29 -8.80
C SER A 431 5.88 -6.91 -9.34
N VAL A 432 6.04 -6.80 -10.66
CA VAL A 432 6.41 -5.56 -11.33
C VAL A 432 5.26 -5.14 -12.24
N ARG A 433 4.83 -3.88 -12.16
CA ARG A 433 3.88 -3.33 -13.14
C ARG A 433 4.54 -3.33 -14.52
N ILE A 434 3.81 -3.80 -15.53
CA ILE A 434 4.26 -3.87 -16.91
C ILE A 434 3.35 -3.03 -17.83
N GLY A 435 3.76 -2.88 -19.11
CA GLY A 435 3.01 -2.11 -20.08
C GLY A 435 1.63 -2.72 -20.35
N SER A 436 0.62 -1.85 -20.36
CA SER A 436 -0.69 -2.11 -20.97
C SER A 436 -1.29 -0.77 -21.42
N ASN A 437 -1.89 -0.74 -22.64
CA ASN A 437 -2.61 0.45 -23.06
C ASN A 437 -3.89 0.59 -22.21
N SER A 438 -4.27 1.83 -21.94
CA SER A 438 -5.50 2.13 -21.19
C SER A 438 -6.40 3.00 -22.04
N GLY A 439 -7.68 2.68 -22.03
CA GLY A 439 -8.74 3.53 -22.57
C GLY A 439 -9.79 3.78 -21.49
N ASP A 440 -10.56 4.86 -21.62
CA ASP A 440 -11.53 5.29 -20.60
C ASP A 440 -12.64 4.26 -20.34
N ALA A 441 -13.03 3.50 -21.36
CA ALA A 441 -14.11 2.53 -21.25
C ALA A 441 -13.71 1.22 -20.55
N LEU A 442 -12.44 0.81 -20.67
CA LEU A 442 -11.88 -0.42 -20.09
C LEU A 442 -10.57 -0.12 -19.38
N PRO A 443 -10.59 0.65 -18.27
CA PRO A 443 -9.41 0.86 -17.46
C PRO A 443 -8.84 -0.49 -17.02
N ASN A 444 -7.51 -0.60 -17.07
CA ASN A 444 -6.81 -1.84 -16.78
C ASN A 444 -5.40 -1.58 -16.25
N VAL A 445 -4.80 -2.60 -15.67
CA VAL A 445 -3.39 -2.61 -15.27
C VAL A 445 -2.82 -4.01 -15.35
N ALA A 446 -1.57 -4.12 -15.80
CA ALA A 446 -0.89 -5.40 -15.95
C ALA A 446 0.35 -5.50 -15.05
N PHE A 447 0.61 -6.72 -14.58
CA PHE A 447 1.76 -7.04 -13.73
C PHE A 447 2.43 -8.33 -14.19
N ARG A 448 3.72 -8.44 -13.94
CA ARG A 448 4.49 -9.68 -14.02
C ARG A 448 4.88 -10.10 -12.61
N THR A 449 4.49 -11.32 -12.22
CA THR A 449 4.80 -11.87 -10.90
C THR A 449 6.27 -12.32 -10.82
N PRO A 450 6.82 -12.54 -9.61
CA PRO A 450 8.16 -13.11 -9.44
C PRO A 450 8.34 -14.45 -10.14
N GLU A 451 7.27 -15.25 -10.27
CA GLU A 451 7.27 -16.54 -10.98
C GLU A 451 7.13 -16.40 -12.49
N GLY A 452 7.04 -15.17 -13.01
CA GLY A 452 6.96 -14.87 -14.44
C GLY A 452 5.56 -14.92 -15.02
N LYS A 453 4.51 -15.13 -14.23
CA LYS A 453 3.12 -15.05 -14.69
C LYS A 453 2.74 -13.62 -14.96
N ILE A 454 1.82 -13.45 -15.92
CA ILE A 454 1.19 -12.17 -16.21
C ILE A 454 -0.17 -12.12 -15.53
N VAL A 455 -0.46 -11.00 -14.89
CA VAL A 455 -1.75 -10.69 -14.27
C VAL A 455 -2.28 -9.41 -14.91
N LEU A 456 -3.45 -9.47 -15.51
CA LEU A 456 -4.15 -8.32 -16.07
C LEU A 456 -5.46 -8.13 -15.30
N ILE A 457 -5.69 -6.95 -14.75
CA ILE A 457 -6.95 -6.57 -14.10
C ILE A 457 -7.65 -5.59 -15.03
N VAL A 458 -8.90 -5.90 -15.40
CA VAL A 458 -9.73 -5.10 -16.31
C VAL A 458 -11.05 -4.77 -15.62
N LEU A 459 -11.44 -3.51 -15.68
CA LEU A 459 -12.76 -3.03 -15.27
C LEU A 459 -13.55 -2.58 -16.51
N ASN A 460 -14.81 -2.98 -16.62
CA ASN A 460 -15.73 -2.30 -17.50
C ASN A 460 -16.40 -1.15 -16.73
N ASP A 461 -15.90 0.07 -16.94
CA ASP A 461 -16.42 1.29 -16.31
C ASP A 461 -17.53 1.97 -17.12
N GLY A 462 -17.96 1.33 -18.22
CA GLY A 462 -19.07 1.76 -19.05
C GLY A 462 -20.43 1.42 -18.43
N LYS A 463 -21.50 1.86 -19.12
CA LYS A 463 -22.89 1.61 -18.71
C LYS A 463 -23.47 0.34 -19.36
N ASP A 464 -22.81 -0.16 -20.38
CA ASP A 464 -23.23 -1.31 -21.19
C ASP A 464 -22.18 -2.42 -21.15
N PRO A 465 -22.55 -3.68 -21.41
CA PRO A 465 -21.58 -4.74 -21.62
C PRO A 465 -20.60 -4.41 -22.74
N ALA A 466 -19.32 -4.67 -22.54
CA ALA A 466 -18.26 -4.37 -23.49
C ALA A 466 -17.57 -5.65 -23.98
N ASP A 467 -17.47 -5.79 -25.29
CA ASP A 467 -16.64 -6.79 -25.96
C ASP A 467 -15.24 -6.20 -26.17
N PHE A 468 -14.20 -6.99 -25.90
CA PHE A 468 -12.81 -6.55 -26.07
C PHE A 468 -11.89 -7.72 -26.37
N THR A 469 -10.70 -7.40 -26.88
CA THR A 469 -9.66 -8.37 -27.14
C THR A 469 -8.44 -8.08 -26.27
N ILE A 470 -7.92 -9.08 -25.58
CA ILE A 470 -6.61 -9.00 -24.90
C ILE A 470 -5.57 -9.52 -25.89
N GLU A 471 -4.54 -8.72 -26.17
CA GLU A 471 -3.37 -9.11 -26.96
C GLU A 471 -2.11 -9.15 -26.09
N CYS A 472 -1.39 -10.27 -26.14
CA CYS A 472 -0.08 -10.41 -25.48
C CYS A 472 0.81 -11.30 -26.34
N TRP A 473 1.98 -10.79 -26.72
CA TRP A 473 2.86 -11.39 -27.73
C TRP A 473 2.11 -11.61 -29.07
N LYS A 474 2.07 -12.86 -29.56
CA LYS A 474 1.36 -13.28 -30.80
C LYS A 474 0.09 -14.08 -30.51
N ARG A 475 -0.61 -13.70 -29.44
CA ARG A 475 -1.82 -14.38 -28.96
C ARG A 475 -2.89 -13.34 -28.68
N ARG A 476 -4.13 -13.74 -28.91
CA ARG A 476 -5.32 -12.95 -28.60
C ARG A 476 -6.34 -13.75 -27.82
N LEU A 477 -7.12 -13.07 -27.00
CA LEU A 477 -8.23 -13.61 -26.27
C LEU A 477 -9.40 -12.64 -26.38
N VAL A 478 -10.54 -13.10 -26.87
CA VAL A 478 -11.76 -12.30 -26.97
C VAL A 478 -12.57 -12.52 -25.68
N GLU A 479 -12.99 -11.44 -25.08
CA GLU A 479 -13.72 -11.45 -23.81
C GLU A 479 -14.88 -10.44 -23.83
N ARG A 480 -15.81 -10.62 -22.87
CA ARG A 480 -16.93 -9.72 -22.62
C ARG A 480 -17.08 -9.50 -21.12
N LEU A 481 -17.25 -8.25 -20.72
CA LEU A 481 -17.56 -7.86 -19.34
C LEU A 481 -18.85 -7.05 -19.29
N ASN A 482 -19.72 -7.37 -18.33
CA ASN A 482 -20.87 -6.55 -18.01
C ASN A 482 -20.47 -5.18 -17.45
N ALA A 483 -21.38 -4.20 -17.49
CA ALA A 483 -21.17 -2.89 -16.88
C ALA A 483 -20.85 -3.01 -15.37
N GLY A 484 -19.81 -2.34 -14.91
CA GLY A 484 -19.34 -2.37 -13.52
C GLY A 484 -18.62 -3.66 -13.11
N ALA A 485 -18.45 -4.63 -14.03
CA ALA A 485 -17.75 -5.88 -13.73
C ALA A 485 -16.23 -5.71 -13.81
N VAL A 486 -15.53 -6.43 -12.93
CA VAL A 486 -14.07 -6.51 -12.83
C VAL A 486 -13.62 -7.93 -13.07
N ALA A 487 -12.66 -8.14 -13.96
CA ALA A 487 -12.05 -9.44 -14.15
C ALA A 487 -10.52 -9.38 -13.98
N THR A 488 -9.98 -10.40 -13.33
CA THR A 488 -8.53 -10.63 -13.21
C THR A 488 -8.15 -11.86 -14.04
N TYR A 489 -7.31 -11.64 -15.04
CA TYR A 489 -6.79 -12.65 -15.96
C TYR A 489 -5.36 -13.03 -15.55
N VAL A 490 -5.05 -14.33 -15.51
CA VAL A 490 -3.73 -14.84 -15.07
C VAL A 490 -3.24 -15.93 -16.01
N TRP A 491 -2.06 -15.76 -16.60
CA TRP A 491 -1.42 -16.73 -17.50
C TRP A 491 0.08 -16.82 -17.35
#